data_89a3bad4a092bf508a399959359c82c2
#
_entry.id   89a3bad4a092bf508a399959359c82c2
#
_cell.length_a   1.000
_cell.length_b   1.000
_cell.length_c   1.000
_cell.angle_alpha   90.00
_cell.angle_beta   90.00
_cell.angle_gamma   90.00
#
_symmetry.space_group_name_H-M   'P 1'
#
loop_
_entity.id
_entity.type
_entity.pdbx_description
1 polymer ?
#
loop_
_entity_poly.entity_id
_entity_poly.type
_entity_poly.pdbx_seq_one_letter_code
_entity_poly.pdbx_strand_id
1 'polypeptide(L)'
;MATIKPFRAIRYNQDKIDHINNVISQPYDRVRYGLQDEYYALSEYNVTRIIKGKEFDSDSDTDNVYTRANDFLKGWLQEGILKREDQPAYYVYHQTFPLPSGETITRKAFIGAFKLSGFDEGIVLPHEKTHAGPKIDRLNLTKATETYFGNIFMLYPDQENKIDAIFDQAIQRPADIEAKELHEKDVHHQVWVVTDPEVIAQVNAEMAEKNNLIIADGHHRYETALNYQAEMKDKHPEAAPNAGFNYRMAAMVSMSNPGLTILPTHRLIFDYQDQTFDEIMARSDELFRVEKLESRQVLESKLEDATGQVGVIGFVCSQGYYLLTLDKLDIMTELEPDRAQSWRDLDVSILHKLLLEKIMKIDPKKIDNLENIKYLREPDLGYDEVKESQSSFLFILNPTRIEQVTDCTDAGEKMPQKSTDFYPKVITGFAMLPVQETETL
;
A
#
# COMPACT_ATOMS: atom_id res chain seq x y z
N MET A 1 -7.68 12.61 18.16
CA MET A 1 -7.85 13.51 17.01
C MET A 1 -6.56 13.56 16.21
N ALA A 2 -6.64 13.50 14.90
CA ALA A 2 -5.50 13.49 14.03
C ALA A 2 -4.77 14.84 14.00
N THR A 3 -3.46 14.82 14.04
CA THR A 3 -2.63 16.02 13.87
C THR A 3 -1.72 15.85 12.67
N ILE A 4 -1.87 16.73 11.69
CA ILE A 4 -0.99 16.79 10.53
C ILE A 4 -0.39 18.19 10.44
N LYS A 5 0.83 18.28 9.94
CA LYS A 5 1.60 19.52 9.81
C LYS A 5 2.13 19.67 8.40
N PRO A 6 2.20 20.89 7.88
CA PRO A 6 3.05 21.20 6.74
C PRO A 6 4.51 21.02 7.18
N PHE A 7 5.39 20.73 6.24
CA PHE A 7 6.81 20.54 6.55
C PHE A 7 7.71 21.03 5.40
N ARG A 8 8.96 21.29 5.74
CA ARG A 8 10.00 21.67 4.78
C ARG A 8 10.63 20.42 4.19
N ALA A 9 10.07 19.91 3.09
CA ALA A 9 10.60 18.71 2.46
C ALA A 9 12.00 18.90 1.87
N ILE A 10 12.77 17.82 1.84
CA ILE A 10 13.88 17.66 0.91
C ILE A 10 13.29 17.17 -0.40
N ARG A 11 13.61 17.82 -1.51
CA ARG A 11 13.12 17.51 -2.86
C ARG A 11 14.21 17.62 -3.91
N TYR A 12 14.00 16.96 -5.04
CA TYR A 12 14.89 17.14 -6.20
C TYR A 12 14.83 18.57 -6.72
N ASN A 13 16.01 19.12 -7.00
CA ASN A 13 16.17 20.39 -7.69
C ASN A 13 16.06 20.13 -9.21
N GLN A 14 14.93 20.51 -9.80
CA GLN A 14 14.65 20.23 -11.21
C GLN A 14 15.66 20.91 -12.16
N ASP A 15 16.35 21.97 -11.72
CA ASP A 15 17.40 22.63 -12.51
C ASP A 15 18.73 21.85 -12.54
N LYS A 16 18.85 20.80 -11.74
CA LYS A 16 20.07 20.01 -11.54
C LYS A 16 19.95 18.55 -11.98
N ILE A 17 18.76 18.10 -12.33
CA ILE A 17 18.48 16.76 -12.83
C ILE A 17 17.98 16.83 -14.27
N ASP A 18 18.24 15.80 -15.07
CA ASP A 18 17.78 15.76 -16.46
C ASP A 18 16.25 15.73 -16.55
N HIS A 19 15.63 14.86 -15.78
CA HIS A 19 14.18 14.72 -15.72
C HIS A 19 13.74 14.03 -14.43
N ILE A 20 12.63 14.52 -13.84
CA ILE A 20 12.08 13.95 -12.60
C ILE A 20 11.74 12.48 -12.72
N ASN A 21 11.30 11.99 -13.89
CA ASN A 21 10.98 10.57 -14.14
C ASN A 21 12.18 9.64 -13.90
N ASN A 22 13.40 10.14 -14.10
CA ASN A 22 14.63 9.35 -13.99
C ASN A 22 15.09 9.15 -12.54
N VAL A 23 14.58 9.95 -11.60
CA VAL A 23 15.05 9.98 -10.21
C VAL A 23 14.03 9.48 -9.19
N ILE A 24 12.77 9.33 -9.58
CA ILE A 24 11.71 8.74 -8.76
C ILE A 24 11.66 7.22 -8.93
N SER A 25 10.94 6.53 -8.05
CA SER A 25 10.75 5.07 -8.15
C SER A 25 9.46 4.62 -7.47
N GLN A 26 9.07 3.38 -7.76
CA GLN A 26 8.10 2.64 -6.96
C GLN A 26 8.53 2.59 -5.47
N PRO A 27 7.62 2.38 -4.51
CA PRO A 27 8.00 2.15 -3.12
C PRO A 27 8.92 0.92 -3.01
N TYR A 28 9.81 0.94 -2.00
CA TYR A 28 10.92 -0.02 -1.85
C TYR A 28 10.49 -1.50 -1.92
N ASP A 29 9.29 -1.83 -1.45
CA ASP A 29 8.73 -3.17 -1.41
C ASP A 29 8.22 -3.65 -2.78
N ARG A 30 8.10 -2.75 -3.74
CA ARG A 30 7.82 -3.03 -5.16
C ARG A 30 9.10 -3.11 -6.02
N VAL A 31 10.22 -2.61 -5.52
CA VAL A 31 11.51 -2.67 -6.21
C VAL A 31 12.08 -4.08 -6.06
N ARG A 32 11.71 -4.99 -6.98
CA ARG A 32 12.17 -6.37 -7.02
C ARG A 32 13.48 -6.50 -7.81
N TYR A 33 14.05 -7.71 -7.77
CA TYR A 33 15.26 -8.05 -8.53
C TYR A 33 15.06 -7.75 -10.02
N GLY A 34 16.03 -7.10 -10.64
CA GLY A 34 15.97 -6.60 -12.04
C GLY A 34 15.47 -5.16 -12.13
N LEU A 35 14.39 -4.81 -11.46
CA LEU A 35 13.86 -3.45 -11.42
C LEU A 35 14.81 -2.46 -10.73
N GLN A 36 15.55 -2.91 -9.72
CA GLN A 36 16.61 -2.11 -9.09
C GLN A 36 17.67 -1.68 -10.10
N ASP A 37 18.12 -2.60 -10.97
CA ASP A 37 19.13 -2.32 -11.98
C ASP A 37 18.61 -1.34 -13.04
N GLU A 38 17.34 -1.46 -13.43
CA GLU A 38 16.71 -0.52 -14.36
C GLU A 38 16.68 0.90 -13.77
N TYR A 39 16.26 1.08 -12.52
CA TYR A 39 16.31 2.38 -11.85
C TYR A 39 17.72 2.93 -11.71
N TYR A 40 18.70 2.08 -11.39
CA TYR A 40 20.10 2.47 -11.32
C TYR A 40 20.65 2.95 -12.66
N ALA A 41 20.16 2.38 -13.77
CA ALA A 41 20.55 2.77 -15.13
C ALA A 41 19.91 4.09 -15.60
N LEU A 42 18.74 4.47 -15.05
CA LEU A 42 18.06 5.71 -15.42
C LEU A 42 18.83 6.96 -14.99
N SER A 43 19.39 6.96 -13.78
CA SER A 43 20.15 8.10 -13.25
C SER A 43 21.03 7.70 -12.08
N GLU A 44 22.19 8.34 -11.96
CA GLU A 44 23.02 8.26 -10.76
C GLU A 44 22.34 8.90 -9.53
N TYR A 45 21.29 9.69 -9.73
CA TYR A 45 20.50 10.32 -8.68
C TYR A 45 19.16 9.66 -8.44
N ASN A 46 18.91 8.44 -8.96
CA ASN A 46 17.65 7.75 -8.69
C ASN A 46 17.53 7.38 -7.22
N VAL A 47 16.36 7.70 -6.62
CA VAL A 47 16.08 7.50 -5.18
C VAL A 47 16.22 6.05 -4.72
N THR A 48 16.15 5.08 -5.64
CA THR A 48 16.35 3.66 -5.34
C THR A 48 17.72 3.39 -4.72
N ARG A 49 18.76 4.21 -5.06
CA ARG A 49 20.08 4.10 -4.44
C ARG A 49 20.06 4.29 -2.93
N ILE A 50 19.09 5.07 -2.44
CA ILE A 50 18.88 5.32 -1.01
C ILE A 50 17.91 4.30 -0.43
N ILE A 51 16.72 4.13 -1.03
CA ILE A 51 15.64 3.35 -0.40
C ILE A 51 15.76 1.84 -0.58
N LYS A 52 16.52 1.42 -1.58
CA LYS A 52 16.80 0.02 -1.92
C LYS A 52 18.18 -0.08 -2.56
N GLY A 53 19.22 0.26 -1.80
CA GLY A 53 20.61 0.18 -2.23
C GLY A 53 21.04 -1.25 -2.56
N LYS A 54 22.08 -1.41 -3.38
CA LYS A 54 22.69 -2.71 -3.68
C LYS A 54 23.47 -3.21 -2.46
N GLU A 55 23.30 -4.48 -2.14
CA GLU A 55 24.07 -5.21 -1.15
C GLU A 55 25.27 -5.87 -1.83
N PHE A 56 26.41 -5.94 -1.15
CA PHE A 56 27.63 -6.55 -1.65
C PHE A 56 28.16 -7.55 -0.63
N ASP A 57 28.82 -8.60 -1.08
CA ASP A 57 29.47 -9.59 -0.21
C ASP A 57 30.54 -8.97 0.71
N SER A 58 31.05 -7.80 0.33
CA SER A 58 32.02 -7.01 1.10
C SER A 58 31.40 -6.09 2.15
N ASP A 59 30.06 -6.06 2.27
CA ASP A 59 29.40 -5.17 3.24
C ASP A 59 29.84 -5.46 4.67
N SER A 60 30.06 -4.40 5.43
CA SER A 60 30.55 -4.41 6.83
C SER A 60 29.76 -3.43 7.70
N ASP A 61 30.09 -3.35 8.98
CA ASP A 61 29.45 -2.40 9.89
C ASP A 61 29.69 -0.94 9.50
N THR A 62 30.79 -0.64 8.79
CA THR A 62 31.19 0.72 8.39
C THR A 62 30.93 1.04 6.91
N ASP A 63 30.72 0.04 6.09
CA ASP A 63 30.35 0.20 4.67
C ASP A 63 29.28 -0.81 4.31
N ASN A 64 28.04 -0.36 4.21
CA ASN A 64 26.86 -1.17 3.90
C ASN A 64 25.79 -0.31 3.21
N VAL A 65 24.66 -0.92 2.88
CA VAL A 65 23.57 -0.24 2.17
C VAL A 65 23.08 1.03 2.88
N TYR A 66 23.11 1.06 4.22
CA TYR A 66 22.60 2.18 5.01
C TYR A 66 23.62 3.33 5.11
N THR A 67 24.90 3.02 5.26
CA THR A 67 25.98 4.03 5.26
C THR A 67 26.07 4.68 3.89
N ARG A 68 26.02 3.89 2.81
CA ARG A 68 25.98 4.40 1.43
C ARG A 68 24.74 5.21 1.13
N ALA A 69 23.56 4.84 1.66
CA ALA A 69 22.34 5.64 1.53
C ALA A 69 22.50 7.03 2.15
N ASN A 70 23.14 7.11 3.32
CA ASN A 70 23.44 8.39 3.98
C ASN A 70 24.44 9.23 3.19
N ASP A 71 25.46 8.58 2.62
CA ASP A 71 26.46 9.26 1.78
C ASP A 71 25.82 9.82 0.50
N PHE A 72 24.92 9.10 -0.16
CA PHE A 72 24.13 9.61 -1.28
C PHE A 72 23.27 10.79 -0.85
N LEU A 73 22.52 10.71 0.24
CA LEU A 73 21.69 11.79 0.72
C LEU A 73 22.51 13.07 0.98
N LYS A 74 23.63 12.93 1.70
CA LYS A 74 24.51 14.06 2.02
C LYS A 74 25.20 14.64 0.79
N GLY A 75 25.72 13.78 -0.09
CA GLY A 75 26.35 14.18 -1.34
C GLY A 75 25.38 14.96 -2.23
N TRP A 76 24.19 14.42 -2.46
CA TRP A 76 23.18 15.08 -3.29
C TRP A 76 22.69 16.41 -2.72
N LEU A 77 22.63 16.56 -1.40
CA LEU A 77 22.35 17.84 -0.75
C LEU A 77 23.52 18.84 -0.95
N GLN A 78 24.78 18.41 -0.79
CA GLN A 78 25.96 19.26 -0.99
C GLN A 78 26.11 19.72 -2.46
N GLU A 79 25.80 18.85 -3.40
CA GLU A 79 25.82 19.14 -4.84
C GLU A 79 24.62 19.96 -5.30
N GLY A 80 23.61 20.10 -4.45
CA GLY A 80 22.37 20.82 -4.75
C GLY A 80 21.42 20.07 -5.69
N ILE A 81 21.64 18.75 -5.87
CA ILE A 81 20.71 17.82 -6.55
C ILE A 81 19.43 17.70 -5.76
N LEU A 82 19.57 17.53 -4.45
CA LEU A 82 18.48 17.69 -3.49
C LEU A 82 18.57 19.07 -2.83
N LYS A 83 17.44 19.68 -2.59
CA LYS A 83 17.32 20.92 -1.84
C LYS A 83 16.21 20.83 -0.81
N ARG A 84 16.36 21.55 0.28
CA ARG A 84 15.32 21.70 1.28
C ARG A 84 14.44 22.89 0.92
N GLU A 85 13.13 22.76 1.08
CA GLU A 85 12.20 23.87 0.90
C GLU A 85 12.43 24.97 1.95
N ASP A 86 12.24 26.22 1.56
CA ASP A 86 12.47 27.38 2.43
C ASP A 86 11.36 27.53 3.49
N GLN A 87 10.13 27.13 3.14
CA GLN A 87 8.96 27.26 3.99
C GLN A 87 8.25 25.91 4.16
N PRO A 88 7.57 25.69 5.29
CA PRO A 88 6.70 24.53 5.45
C PRO A 88 5.56 24.55 4.43
N ALA A 89 5.25 23.41 3.83
CA ALA A 89 4.22 23.26 2.82
C ALA A 89 3.46 21.95 3.00
N TYR A 90 2.24 21.89 2.48
CA TYR A 90 1.59 20.68 2.04
C TYR A 90 1.94 20.45 0.57
N TYR A 91 2.10 19.17 0.20
CA TYR A 91 2.38 18.77 -1.18
C TYR A 91 1.13 18.08 -1.71
N VAL A 92 0.30 18.82 -2.46
CA VAL A 92 -0.89 18.24 -3.10
C VAL A 92 -0.42 17.30 -4.19
N TYR A 93 -0.93 16.07 -4.19
CA TYR A 93 -0.45 15.01 -5.05
C TYR A 93 -1.62 14.31 -5.75
N HIS A 94 -1.74 14.53 -7.06
CA HIS A 94 -2.73 13.89 -7.90
C HIS A 94 -2.11 12.75 -8.72
N GLN A 95 -2.86 11.67 -8.86
CA GLN A 95 -2.53 10.54 -9.72
C GLN A 95 -3.71 10.29 -10.65
N THR A 96 -3.50 10.54 -11.95
CA THR A 96 -4.51 10.29 -13.00
C THR A 96 -4.14 9.02 -13.75
N PHE A 97 -5.07 8.06 -13.83
CA PHE A 97 -4.82 6.74 -14.37
C PHE A 97 -6.10 6.12 -14.97
N PRO A 98 -5.96 5.21 -15.95
CA PRO A 98 -7.08 4.46 -16.48
C PRO A 98 -7.48 3.31 -15.54
N LEU A 99 -8.79 3.09 -15.41
CA LEU A 99 -9.35 1.87 -14.84
C LEU A 99 -9.37 0.74 -15.89
N PRO A 100 -9.51 -0.52 -15.49
CA PRO A 100 -9.72 -1.64 -16.43
C PRO A 100 -10.91 -1.44 -17.38
N SER A 101 -11.91 -0.67 -16.97
CA SER A 101 -13.06 -0.26 -17.80
C SER A 101 -12.69 0.68 -18.95
N GLY A 102 -11.48 1.26 -18.93
CA GLY A 102 -11.04 2.32 -19.84
C GLY A 102 -11.39 3.74 -19.40
N GLU A 103 -12.16 3.92 -18.33
CA GLU A 103 -12.41 5.22 -17.72
C GLU A 103 -11.13 5.76 -17.09
N THR A 104 -10.83 7.04 -17.28
CA THR A 104 -9.69 7.72 -16.62
C THR A 104 -10.19 8.47 -15.40
N ILE A 105 -9.59 8.17 -14.27
CA ILE A 105 -9.92 8.78 -12.97
C ILE A 105 -8.70 9.47 -12.35
N THR A 106 -8.95 10.35 -11.38
CA THR A 106 -7.89 11.03 -10.64
C THR A 106 -8.05 10.81 -9.15
N ARG A 107 -7.04 10.18 -8.53
CA ARG A 107 -6.93 10.14 -7.08
C ARG A 107 -6.25 11.41 -6.58
N LYS A 108 -6.95 12.14 -5.73
CA LYS A 108 -6.43 13.33 -5.06
C LYS A 108 -5.89 12.95 -3.70
N ALA A 109 -4.69 13.40 -3.41
CA ALA A 109 -4.02 13.23 -2.12
C ALA A 109 -3.29 14.50 -1.74
N PHE A 110 -2.90 14.63 -0.48
CA PHE A 110 -1.89 15.58 -0.06
C PHE A 110 -0.87 14.91 0.86
N ILE A 111 0.38 15.34 0.79
CA ILE A 111 1.46 14.84 1.62
C ILE A 111 1.72 15.83 2.74
N GLY A 112 1.73 15.34 3.98
CA GLY A 112 2.01 16.09 5.18
C GLY A 112 2.78 15.27 6.22
N ALA A 113 3.22 15.91 7.28
CA ALA A 113 3.83 15.28 8.44
C ALA A 113 2.74 14.93 9.45
N PHE A 114 2.36 13.66 9.52
CA PHE A 114 1.36 13.14 10.44
C PHE A 114 2.01 12.81 11.80
N LYS A 115 1.43 13.31 12.88
CA LYS A 115 1.90 13.03 14.25
C LYS A 115 1.67 11.56 14.59
N LEU A 116 2.73 10.85 14.96
CA LEU A 116 2.67 9.45 15.34
C LEU A 116 1.83 9.26 16.61
N SER A 117 0.95 8.26 16.57
CA SER A 117 0.17 7.78 17.72
C SER A 117 0.19 6.25 17.76
N GLY A 118 0.19 5.68 18.95
CA GLY A 118 0.04 4.24 19.11
C GLY A 118 -1.30 3.74 18.59
N PHE A 119 -1.37 2.49 18.19
CA PHE A 119 -2.64 1.89 17.72
C PHE A 119 -3.70 1.79 18.84
N ASP A 120 -3.24 1.70 20.09
CA ASP A 120 -4.08 1.70 21.29
C ASP A 120 -4.80 3.04 21.56
N GLU A 121 -4.29 4.13 20.97
CA GLU A 121 -4.96 5.44 21.03
C GLU A 121 -6.20 5.55 20.15
N GLY A 122 -6.44 4.60 19.23
CA GLY A 122 -7.60 4.55 18.33
C GLY A 122 -7.69 5.66 17.29
N ILE A 123 -6.59 6.43 17.07
CA ILE A 123 -6.55 7.49 16.05
C ILE A 123 -6.21 6.87 14.70
N VAL A 124 -5.30 5.90 14.68
CA VAL A 124 -4.82 5.19 13.48
C VAL A 124 -5.18 3.72 13.60
N LEU A 125 -5.85 3.20 12.57
CA LEU A 125 -6.34 1.84 12.51
C LEU A 125 -5.55 1.05 11.45
N PRO A 126 -4.82 -0.02 11.83
CA PRO A 126 -4.22 -0.93 10.89
C PRO A 126 -5.26 -1.95 10.40
N HIS A 127 -5.38 -2.14 9.10
CA HIS A 127 -6.32 -3.12 8.53
C HIS A 127 -5.68 -4.47 8.18
N GLU A 128 -4.34 -4.59 8.21
CA GLU A 128 -3.61 -5.84 7.93
C GLU A 128 -2.61 -6.17 9.06
N LYS A 129 -2.22 -7.46 9.13
CA LYS A 129 -1.12 -7.92 10.00
C LYS A 129 0.24 -7.60 9.36
N THR A 130 1.27 -7.38 10.18
CA THR A 130 2.62 -7.05 9.74
C THR A 130 3.63 -8.16 10.06
N HIS A 131 4.71 -8.24 9.26
CA HIS A 131 5.86 -9.14 9.48
C HIS A 131 7.08 -8.43 10.07
N ALA A 132 7.96 -9.16 10.77
CA ALA A 132 9.11 -8.59 11.47
C ALA A 132 10.26 -8.15 10.55
N GLY A 133 10.58 -8.91 9.51
CA GLY A 133 11.77 -8.69 8.67
C GLY A 133 11.88 -7.30 8.03
N PRO A 134 10.87 -6.81 7.30
CA PRO A 134 10.92 -5.49 6.66
C PRO A 134 11.08 -4.32 7.62
N LYS A 135 10.70 -4.48 8.90
CA LYS A 135 10.79 -3.42 9.92
C LYS A 135 12.23 -3.10 10.29
N ILE A 136 13.10 -4.12 10.41
CA ILE A 136 14.51 -3.95 10.78
C ILE A 136 15.25 -3.16 9.71
N ASP A 137 15.05 -3.54 8.46
CA ASP A 137 15.65 -2.88 7.30
C ASP A 137 15.28 -1.38 7.24
N ARG A 138 14.00 -1.07 7.35
CA ARG A 138 13.53 0.33 7.34
C ARG A 138 13.99 1.14 8.54
N LEU A 139 14.08 0.51 9.73
CA LEU A 139 14.60 1.16 10.94
C LEU A 139 16.07 1.54 10.77
N ASN A 140 16.90 0.63 10.24
CA ASN A 140 18.31 0.88 10.01
C ASN A 140 18.54 2.01 8.99
N LEU A 141 17.74 2.03 7.89
CA LEU A 141 17.79 3.14 6.94
C LEU A 141 17.42 4.47 7.60
N THR A 142 16.36 4.50 8.41
CA THR A 142 15.94 5.72 9.12
C THR A 142 17.00 6.18 10.09
N LYS A 143 17.61 5.28 10.87
CA LYS A 143 18.72 5.60 11.81
C LYS A 143 19.93 6.18 11.09
N ALA A 144 20.28 5.65 9.93
CA ALA A 144 21.45 6.10 9.17
C ALA A 144 21.24 7.47 8.51
N THR A 145 20.04 7.73 8.02
CA THR A 145 19.74 8.92 7.21
C THR A 145 18.95 10.01 7.93
N GLU A 146 18.34 9.66 9.07
CA GLU A 146 17.42 10.53 9.82
C GLU A 146 16.36 11.20 8.90
N THR A 147 15.88 10.43 7.92
CA THR A 147 14.97 10.94 6.88
C THR A 147 13.99 9.84 6.43
N TYR A 148 12.72 10.20 6.27
CA TYR A 148 11.73 9.36 5.63
C TYR A 148 11.61 9.69 4.15
N PHE A 149 11.80 8.70 3.29
CA PHE A 149 11.75 8.84 1.82
C PHE A 149 10.41 8.44 1.22
N GLY A 150 9.77 7.41 1.75
CA GLY A 150 8.48 6.90 1.26
C GLY A 150 7.31 7.31 2.17
N ASN A 151 6.16 7.57 1.59
CA ASN A 151 4.96 7.92 2.33
C ASN A 151 4.31 6.68 2.99
N ILE A 152 3.61 6.90 4.12
CA ILE A 152 2.49 6.04 4.49
C ILE A 152 1.31 6.51 3.64
N PHE A 153 0.56 5.59 3.06
CA PHE A 153 -0.70 5.91 2.43
C PHE A 153 -1.80 5.76 3.48
N MET A 154 -2.45 6.87 3.83
CA MET A 154 -3.47 6.92 4.87
C MET A 154 -4.79 7.42 4.31
N LEU A 155 -5.87 6.79 4.77
CA LEU A 155 -7.24 7.20 4.48
C LEU A 155 -7.83 7.94 5.67
N TYR A 156 -8.60 8.99 5.40
CA TYR A 156 -9.33 9.74 6.42
C TYR A 156 -10.81 9.90 6.04
N PRO A 157 -11.73 9.90 7.03
CA PRO A 157 -13.15 10.11 6.75
C PRO A 157 -13.42 11.58 6.40
N ASP A 158 -13.96 11.82 5.20
CA ASP A 158 -14.36 13.14 4.71
C ASP A 158 -15.46 12.99 3.65
N GLN A 159 -16.69 12.75 4.07
CA GLN A 159 -17.82 12.45 3.19
C GLN A 159 -18.10 13.54 2.15
N GLU A 160 -17.85 14.79 2.50
CA GLU A 160 -18.07 15.94 1.64
C GLU A 160 -16.82 16.33 0.82
N ASN A 161 -15.71 15.62 0.97
CA ASN A 161 -14.41 15.93 0.34
C ASN A 161 -13.98 17.40 0.52
N LYS A 162 -14.19 17.94 1.74
CA LYS A 162 -13.89 19.34 2.05
C LYS A 162 -12.43 19.70 1.86
N ILE A 163 -11.53 18.79 2.28
CA ILE A 163 -10.08 19.02 2.16
C ILE A 163 -9.67 19.02 0.69
N ASP A 164 -10.22 18.12 -0.13
CA ASP A 164 -9.97 18.12 -1.57
C ASP A 164 -10.45 19.45 -2.19
N ALA A 165 -11.64 19.96 -1.79
CA ALA A 165 -12.17 21.23 -2.28
C ALA A 165 -11.31 22.44 -1.89
N ILE A 166 -10.74 22.46 -0.67
CA ILE A 166 -9.79 23.50 -0.24
C ILE A 166 -8.55 23.51 -1.14
N PHE A 167 -7.96 22.32 -1.37
CA PHE A 167 -6.79 22.22 -2.23
C PHE A 167 -7.10 22.49 -3.70
N ASP A 168 -8.24 22.06 -4.23
CA ASP A 168 -8.65 22.35 -5.61
C ASP A 168 -8.69 23.86 -5.89
N GLN A 169 -9.08 24.68 -4.91
CA GLN A 169 -9.05 26.14 -5.03
C GLN A 169 -7.61 26.69 -5.01
N ALA A 170 -6.74 26.11 -4.18
CA ALA A 170 -5.36 26.55 -4.03
C ALA A 170 -4.43 26.21 -5.21
N ILE A 171 -4.78 25.16 -5.98
CA ILE A 171 -3.95 24.65 -7.07
C ILE A 171 -4.44 25.05 -8.48
N GLN A 172 -5.17 26.15 -8.62
CA GLN A 172 -5.62 26.67 -9.92
C GLN A 172 -4.44 27.26 -10.74
N ARG A 173 -3.37 26.48 -10.88
CA ARG A 173 -2.13 26.80 -11.60
C ARG A 173 -1.48 25.51 -12.11
N PRO A 174 -0.53 25.58 -13.04
CA PRO A 174 0.24 24.39 -13.44
C PRO A 174 0.90 23.71 -12.24
N ALA A 175 1.04 22.39 -12.30
CA ALA A 175 1.74 21.64 -11.28
C ALA A 175 3.23 22.05 -11.20
N ASP A 176 3.79 22.02 -10.00
CA ASP A 176 5.23 22.26 -9.79
C ASP A 176 6.07 21.07 -10.28
N ILE A 177 5.47 19.87 -10.28
CA ILE A 177 6.05 18.65 -10.83
C ILE A 177 4.98 17.92 -11.64
N GLU A 178 5.35 17.47 -12.83
CA GLU A 178 4.62 16.49 -13.62
C GLU A 178 5.55 15.31 -13.92
N ALA A 179 5.07 14.09 -13.67
CA ALA A 179 5.90 12.92 -13.80
C ALA A 179 5.12 11.68 -14.27
N LYS A 180 5.86 10.76 -14.87
CA LYS A 180 5.42 9.37 -15.15
C LYS A 180 6.48 8.41 -14.62
N GLU A 181 6.05 7.39 -13.93
CA GLU A 181 6.95 6.36 -13.43
C GLU A 181 7.21 5.31 -14.54
N LEU A 182 8.39 4.70 -14.52
CA LEU A 182 8.88 3.81 -15.59
C LEU A 182 7.96 2.61 -15.85
N HIS A 183 7.40 1.99 -14.80
CA HIS A 183 6.64 0.75 -14.87
C HIS A 183 5.11 0.95 -14.81
N GLU A 184 4.65 2.15 -14.47
CA GLU A 184 3.24 2.53 -14.49
C GLU A 184 3.04 3.73 -15.43
N LYS A 185 3.38 3.54 -16.71
CA LYS A 185 3.45 4.61 -17.75
C LYS A 185 2.12 5.32 -18.00
N ASP A 186 1.02 4.65 -17.71
CA ASP A 186 -0.33 5.20 -17.86
C ASP A 186 -0.77 6.02 -16.64
N VAL A 187 0.01 5.99 -15.55
CA VAL A 187 -0.22 6.83 -14.38
C VAL A 187 0.50 8.16 -14.55
N HIS A 188 -0.26 9.24 -14.56
CA HIS A 188 0.26 10.61 -14.57
C HIS A 188 0.26 11.18 -13.16
N HIS A 189 1.41 11.61 -12.69
CA HIS A 189 1.63 12.19 -11.37
C HIS A 189 1.79 13.69 -11.47
N GLN A 190 1.06 14.44 -10.63
CA GLN A 190 1.17 15.90 -10.53
C GLN A 190 1.32 16.30 -9.06
N VAL A 191 2.24 17.21 -8.78
CA VAL A 191 2.50 17.71 -7.42
C VAL A 191 2.50 19.21 -7.39
N TRP A 192 1.81 19.82 -6.43
CA TRP A 192 1.81 21.25 -6.13
C TRP A 192 2.31 21.49 -4.70
N VAL A 193 3.18 22.48 -4.55
CA VAL A 193 3.68 22.95 -3.25
C VAL A 193 2.77 24.06 -2.76
N VAL A 194 2.07 23.81 -1.66
CA VAL A 194 1.11 24.76 -1.08
C VAL A 194 1.66 25.31 0.23
N THR A 195 2.06 26.58 0.20
CA THR A 195 2.65 27.33 1.33
C THR A 195 1.72 28.39 1.90
N ASP A 196 0.55 28.60 1.29
CA ASP A 196 -0.42 29.60 1.73
C ASP A 196 -0.88 29.34 3.17
N PRO A 197 -0.65 30.28 4.12
CA PRO A 197 -1.00 30.08 5.53
C PRO A 197 -2.50 29.91 5.78
N GLU A 198 -3.35 30.52 4.95
CA GLU A 198 -4.81 30.43 5.11
C GLU A 198 -5.28 29.02 4.70
N VAL A 199 -4.78 28.51 3.58
CA VAL A 199 -5.05 27.12 3.12
C VAL A 199 -4.55 26.11 4.16
N ILE A 200 -3.33 26.29 4.65
CA ILE A 200 -2.74 25.43 5.69
C ILE A 200 -3.62 25.43 6.96
N ALA A 201 -4.07 26.59 7.40
CA ALA A 201 -4.92 26.71 8.59
C ALA A 201 -6.27 26.00 8.41
N GLN A 202 -6.90 26.15 7.24
CA GLN A 202 -8.15 25.46 6.91
C GLN A 202 -7.98 23.94 6.91
N VAL A 203 -6.95 23.42 6.24
CA VAL A 203 -6.66 21.97 6.21
C VAL A 203 -6.36 21.43 7.60
N ASN A 204 -5.58 22.14 8.41
CA ASN A 204 -5.32 21.77 9.80
C ASN A 204 -6.59 21.70 10.64
N ALA A 205 -7.49 22.66 10.48
CA ALA A 205 -8.76 22.68 11.19
C ALA A 205 -9.65 21.49 10.80
N GLU A 206 -9.80 21.21 9.51
CA GLU A 206 -10.57 20.05 9.03
C GLU A 206 -9.95 18.72 9.48
N MET A 207 -8.64 18.57 9.42
CA MET A 207 -7.95 17.35 9.87
C MET A 207 -8.04 17.14 11.39
N ALA A 208 -8.07 18.21 12.17
CA ALA A 208 -8.21 18.11 13.63
C ALA A 208 -9.56 17.49 14.07
N GLU A 209 -10.58 17.55 13.22
CA GLU A 209 -11.88 16.91 13.47
C GLU A 209 -11.89 15.40 13.11
N LYS A 210 -10.85 14.89 12.44
CA LYS A 210 -10.81 13.52 11.95
C LYS A 210 -10.24 12.55 13.01
N ASN A 211 -10.76 11.35 13.03
CA ASN A 211 -10.27 10.17 13.75
C ASN A 211 -10.48 8.94 12.88
N ASN A 212 -10.18 7.75 13.39
CA ASN A 212 -10.33 6.49 12.64
C ASN A 212 -9.63 6.52 11.27
N LEU A 213 -8.39 7.02 11.25
CA LEU A 213 -7.60 7.02 10.05
C LEU A 213 -7.10 5.61 9.76
N ILE A 214 -7.27 5.13 8.53
CA ILE A 214 -6.88 3.78 8.14
C ILE A 214 -5.56 3.84 7.37
N ILE A 215 -4.61 2.98 7.75
CA ILE A 215 -3.39 2.79 6.93
C ILE A 215 -3.78 1.95 5.72
N ALA A 216 -3.82 2.55 4.53
CA ALA A 216 -4.07 1.86 3.27
C ALA A 216 -2.85 1.08 2.77
N ASP A 217 -1.66 1.66 2.91
CA ASP A 217 -0.39 1.01 2.58
C ASP A 217 0.74 1.54 3.46
N GLY A 218 1.68 0.67 3.81
CA GLY A 218 2.86 1.03 4.61
C GLY A 218 2.73 0.72 6.10
N HIS A 219 1.98 -0.28 6.51
CA HIS A 219 1.88 -0.74 7.91
C HIS A 219 3.27 -0.95 8.56
N HIS A 220 4.18 -1.67 7.88
CA HIS A 220 5.55 -1.86 8.36
C HIS A 220 6.31 -0.55 8.54
N ARG A 221 6.10 0.43 7.63
CA ARG A 221 6.72 1.77 7.71
C ARG A 221 6.19 2.57 8.89
N TYR A 222 4.90 2.45 9.21
CA TYR A 222 4.29 3.11 10.37
C TYR A 222 4.81 2.54 11.69
N GLU A 223 4.80 1.21 11.85
CA GLU A 223 5.33 0.56 13.04
C GLU A 223 6.83 0.81 13.23
N THR A 224 7.60 0.85 12.14
CA THR A 224 9.02 1.24 12.19
C THR A 224 9.18 2.67 12.71
N ALA A 225 8.30 3.58 12.30
CA ALA A 225 8.33 4.96 12.77
C ALA A 225 8.01 5.07 14.28
N LEU A 226 7.06 4.27 14.77
CA LEU A 226 6.79 4.17 16.22
C LEU A 226 8.01 3.65 17.01
N ASN A 227 8.70 2.64 16.48
CA ASN A 227 9.92 2.11 17.11
C ASN A 227 11.04 3.16 17.10
N TYR A 228 11.24 3.85 15.98
CA TYR A 228 12.22 4.95 15.90
C TYR A 228 11.87 6.07 16.86
N GLN A 229 10.61 6.47 16.95
CA GLN A 229 10.13 7.47 17.90
C GLN A 229 10.45 7.08 19.35
N ALA A 230 10.20 5.82 19.73
CA ALA A 230 10.47 5.34 21.08
C ALA A 230 11.96 5.42 21.40
N GLU A 231 12.84 4.94 20.49
CA GLU A 231 14.31 5.03 20.67
C GLU A 231 14.79 6.50 20.76
N MET A 232 14.20 7.40 19.97
CA MET A 232 14.59 8.82 19.99
C MET A 232 14.12 9.52 21.26
N LYS A 233 12.92 9.20 21.78
CA LYS A 233 12.46 9.71 23.08
C LYS A 233 13.35 9.26 24.23
N ASP A 234 13.83 8.03 24.20
CA ASP A 234 14.75 7.50 25.22
C ASP A 234 16.12 8.19 25.16
N LYS A 235 16.63 8.50 23.96
CA LYS A 235 17.91 9.17 23.76
C LYS A 235 17.86 10.67 24.04
N HIS A 236 16.72 11.29 23.76
CA HIS A 236 16.51 12.75 23.80
C HIS A 236 15.25 13.08 24.62
N PRO A 237 15.23 12.80 25.93
CA PRO A 237 14.07 13.02 26.79
C PRO A 237 13.66 14.50 26.90
N GLU A 238 14.59 15.42 26.59
CA GLU A 238 14.36 16.87 26.58
C GLU A 238 13.89 17.42 25.22
N ALA A 239 13.79 16.57 24.20
CA ALA A 239 13.37 17.00 22.86
C ALA A 239 11.98 17.64 22.87
N ALA A 240 11.79 18.64 22.03
CA ALA A 240 10.52 19.34 21.93
C ALA A 240 9.37 18.38 21.49
N PRO A 241 8.13 18.58 21.97
CA PRO A 241 6.99 17.74 21.60
C PRO A 241 6.70 17.72 20.10
N ASN A 242 7.20 18.72 19.37
CA ASN A 242 7.09 18.82 17.90
C ASN A 242 8.40 18.48 17.19
N ALA A 243 9.34 17.77 17.83
CA ALA A 243 10.54 17.24 17.18
C ALA A 243 10.16 16.31 16.02
N GLY A 244 10.96 16.34 14.94
CA GLY A 244 10.69 15.65 13.68
C GLY A 244 10.42 14.16 13.83
N PHE A 245 11.12 13.47 14.72
CA PHE A 245 10.91 12.05 14.98
C PHE A 245 9.52 11.69 15.57
N ASN A 246 8.74 12.68 16.03
CA ASN A 246 7.36 12.48 16.45
C ASN A 246 6.36 12.45 15.31
N TYR A 247 6.83 12.60 14.08
CA TYR A 247 5.98 12.66 12.89
C TYR A 247 6.40 11.64 11.85
N ARG A 248 5.47 11.32 10.95
CA ARG A 248 5.68 10.45 9.82
C ARG A 248 5.11 11.07 8.55
N MET A 249 5.88 11.05 7.47
CA MET A 249 5.39 11.51 6.17
C MET A 249 4.26 10.60 5.67
N ALA A 250 3.10 11.18 5.40
CA ALA A 250 1.91 10.48 4.97
C ALA A 250 1.28 11.14 3.75
N ALA A 251 0.87 10.35 2.77
CA ALA A 251 -0.03 10.73 1.70
C ALA A 251 -1.45 10.44 2.17
N MET A 252 -2.23 11.49 2.34
CA MET A 252 -3.56 11.50 2.91
C MET A 252 -4.60 11.53 1.79
N VAL A 253 -5.55 10.60 1.79
CA VAL A 253 -6.63 10.50 0.81
C VAL A 253 -7.98 10.39 1.53
N SER A 254 -8.98 11.15 1.08
CA SER A 254 -10.35 10.98 1.57
C SER A 254 -10.90 9.60 1.24
N MET A 255 -11.56 8.94 2.21
CA MET A 255 -12.28 7.67 1.97
C MET A 255 -13.38 7.82 0.92
N SER A 256 -13.90 9.02 0.73
CA SER A 256 -14.93 9.34 -0.27
C SER A 256 -14.35 9.87 -1.59
N ASN A 257 -13.02 9.84 -1.76
CA ASN A 257 -12.40 10.30 -3.00
C ASN A 257 -12.78 9.38 -4.18
N PRO A 258 -13.34 9.90 -5.29
CA PRO A 258 -13.76 9.08 -6.43
C PRO A 258 -12.63 8.29 -7.09
N GLY A 259 -11.38 8.76 -6.94
CA GLY A 259 -10.18 8.08 -7.46
C GLY A 259 -9.59 7.05 -6.50
N LEU A 260 -10.20 6.81 -5.33
CA LEU A 260 -9.76 5.77 -4.41
C LEU A 260 -10.12 4.39 -4.98
N THR A 261 -9.10 3.67 -5.44
CA THR A 261 -9.26 2.39 -6.13
C THR A 261 -8.56 1.28 -5.37
N ILE A 262 -9.27 0.17 -5.17
CA ILE A 262 -8.73 -1.08 -4.64
C ILE A 262 -8.84 -2.11 -5.77
N LEU A 263 -7.71 -2.69 -6.16
CA LEU A 263 -7.69 -3.79 -7.13
C LEU A 263 -7.79 -5.14 -6.41
N PRO A 264 -8.37 -6.15 -7.05
CA PRO A 264 -8.40 -7.49 -6.50
C PRO A 264 -6.99 -8.07 -6.41
N THR A 265 -6.81 -8.99 -5.49
CA THR A 265 -5.61 -9.82 -5.47
C THR A 265 -6.04 -11.27 -5.59
N HIS A 266 -5.70 -11.91 -6.70
CA HIS A 266 -6.03 -13.30 -6.98
C HIS A 266 -5.03 -14.24 -6.32
N ARG A 267 -5.39 -15.50 -6.12
CA ARG A 267 -4.53 -16.52 -5.51
C ARG A 267 -4.28 -17.64 -6.50
N LEU A 268 -3.02 -17.84 -6.83
CA LEU A 268 -2.54 -18.99 -7.58
C LEU A 268 -1.90 -19.98 -6.61
N ILE A 269 -2.51 -21.13 -6.45
CA ILE A 269 -1.90 -22.29 -5.78
C ILE A 269 -1.18 -23.10 -6.85
N PHE A 270 0.08 -23.43 -6.63
CA PHE A 270 0.91 -24.17 -7.60
C PHE A 270 1.64 -25.33 -6.92
N ASP A 271 2.00 -26.34 -7.71
CA ASP A 271 2.65 -27.58 -7.22
C ASP A 271 1.87 -28.27 -6.09
N TYR A 272 0.54 -28.18 -6.14
CA TYR A 272 -0.32 -28.76 -5.14
C TYR A 272 -0.62 -30.22 -5.46
N GLN A 273 -0.31 -31.14 -4.53
CA GLN A 273 -0.41 -32.60 -4.73
C GLN A 273 -1.19 -33.34 -3.63
N ASP A 274 -1.69 -32.61 -2.63
CA ASP A 274 -2.34 -33.26 -1.46
C ASP A 274 -3.73 -33.80 -1.78
N GLN A 275 -4.40 -33.29 -2.82
CA GLN A 275 -5.74 -33.73 -3.26
C GLN A 275 -5.87 -33.58 -4.77
N THR A 276 -6.70 -34.43 -5.36
CA THR A 276 -7.11 -34.35 -6.77
C THR A 276 -8.17 -33.26 -6.99
N PHE A 277 -8.32 -32.82 -8.23
CA PHE A 277 -9.41 -31.91 -8.61
C PHE A 277 -10.79 -32.46 -8.18
N ASP A 278 -11.06 -33.75 -8.42
CA ASP A 278 -12.37 -34.36 -8.09
C ASP A 278 -12.65 -34.37 -6.58
N GLU A 279 -11.63 -34.55 -5.76
CA GLU A 279 -11.75 -34.46 -4.28
C GLU A 279 -12.04 -33.04 -3.82
N ILE A 280 -11.37 -32.04 -4.44
CA ILE A 280 -11.62 -30.62 -4.15
C ILE A 280 -13.06 -30.27 -4.52
N MET A 281 -13.51 -30.67 -5.72
CA MET A 281 -14.85 -30.36 -6.21
C MET A 281 -15.94 -31.02 -5.38
N ALA A 282 -15.80 -32.31 -5.04
CA ALA A 282 -16.76 -33.02 -4.22
C ALA A 282 -16.99 -32.35 -2.85
N ARG A 283 -15.91 -31.80 -2.23
CA ARG A 283 -16.01 -31.07 -0.97
C ARG A 283 -16.54 -29.64 -1.17
N SER A 284 -16.23 -29.03 -2.31
CA SER A 284 -16.77 -27.71 -2.64
C SER A 284 -18.28 -27.75 -2.79
N ASP A 285 -18.85 -28.79 -3.42
CA ASP A 285 -20.29 -28.98 -3.60
C ASP A 285 -21.07 -29.12 -2.26
N GLU A 286 -20.38 -29.45 -1.15
CA GLU A 286 -21.03 -29.51 0.16
C GLU A 286 -21.36 -28.12 0.73
N LEU A 287 -20.61 -27.10 0.34
CA LEU A 287 -20.67 -25.74 0.90
C LEU A 287 -21.05 -24.69 -0.12
N PHE A 288 -20.64 -24.88 -1.36
CA PHE A 288 -20.82 -23.93 -2.46
C PHE A 288 -21.72 -24.53 -3.53
N ARG A 289 -22.52 -23.70 -4.15
CA ARG A 289 -23.10 -24.02 -5.45
C ARG A 289 -22.00 -23.86 -6.50
N VAL A 290 -21.68 -24.93 -7.20
CA VAL A 290 -20.62 -24.98 -8.20
C VAL A 290 -21.23 -24.94 -9.58
N GLU A 291 -20.88 -23.92 -10.37
CA GLU A 291 -21.31 -23.75 -11.74
C GLU A 291 -20.10 -23.87 -12.68
N LYS A 292 -20.09 -24.84 -13.59
CA LYS A 292 -19.09 -24.94 -14.65
C LYS A 292 -19.42 -23.98 -15.77
N LEU A 293 -18.42 -23.20 -16.22
CA LEU A 293 -18.58 -22.16 -17.20
C LEU A 293 -17.84 -22.49 -18.51
N GLU A 294 -18.30 -21.91 -19.59
CA GLU A 294 -17.82 -22.19 -20.95
C GLU A 294 -16.45 -21.52 -21.25
N SER A 295 -16.17 -20.36 -20.63
CA SER A 295 -14.97 -19.60 -20.94
C SER A 295 -14.56 -18.65 -19.81
N ARG A 296 -13.35 -18.12 -19.92
CA ARG A 296 -12.82 -17.04 -19.07
C ARG A 296 -13.76 -15.82 -19.08
N GLN A 297 -14.20 -15.39 -20.26
CA GLN A 297 -15.04 -14.20 -20.41
C GLN A 297 -16.36 -14.34 -19.63
N VAL A 298 -16.96 -15.53 -19.68
CA VAL A 298 -18.20 -15.81 -18.93
C VAL A 298 -17.93 -15.78 -17.42
N LEU A 299 -16.80 -16.30 -16.96
CA LEU A 299 -16.40 -16.23 -15.56
C LEU A 299 -16.23 -14.79 -15.09
N GLU A 300 -15.45 -14.00 -15.84
CA GLU A 300 -15.18 -12.60 -15.51
C GLU A 300 -16.47 -11.76 -15.50
N SER A 301 -17.35 -11.94 -16.47
CA SER A 301 -18.67 -11.26 -16.50
C SER A 301 -19.56 -11.63 -15.31
N LYS A 302 -19.60 -12.91 -14.94
CA LYS A 302 -20.39 -13.35 -13.77
C LYS A 302 -19.83 -12.85 -12.45
N LEU A 303 -18.52 -12.73 -12.32
CA LEU A 303 -17.88 -12.12 -11.15
C LEU A 303 -18.19 -10.63 -11.07
N GLU A 304 -18.17 -9.92 -12.20
CA GLU A 304 -18.55 -8.51 -12.26
C GLU A 304 -20.02 -8.31 -11.85
N ASP A 305 -20.94 -9.12 -12.38
CA ASP A 305 -22.37 -9.10 -12.01
C ASP A 305 -22.61 -9.43 -10.52
N ALA A 306 -21.71 -10.19 -9.92
CA ALA A 306 -21.75 -10.55 -8.50
C ALA A 306 -21.04 -9.54 -7.58
N THR A 307 -20.57 -8.40 -8.12
CA THR A 307 -19.91 -7.37 -7.30
C THR A 307 -20.80 -6.93 -6.14
N GLY A 308 -20.24 -7.03 -4.91
CA GLY A 308 -20.98 -6.74 -3.68
C GLY A 308 -21.74 -7.91 -3.08
N GLN A 309 -21.85 -9.05 -3.75
CA GLN A 309 -22.33 -10.29 -3.16
C GLN A 309 -21.21 -10.95 -2.33
N VAL A 310 -21.57 -11.62 -1.24
CA VAL A 310 -20.64 -12.32 -0.35
C VAL A 310 -20.45 -13.76 -0.81
N GLY A 311 -19.19 -14.22 -0.84
CA GLY A 311 -18.85 -15.61 -1.08
C GLY A 311 -18.95 -16.06 -2.53
N VAL A 312 -18.75 -15.15 -3.49
CA VAL A 312 -18.69 -15.48 -4.91
C VAL A 312 -17.25 -15.45 -5.39
N ILE A 313 -16.72 -16.62 -5.76
CA ILE A 313 -15.30 -16.83 -6.07
C ILE A 313 -15.18 -17.57 -7.40
N GLY A 314 -14.34 -17.05 -8.30
CA GLY A 314 -13.93 -17.74 -9.50
C GLY A 314 -12.88 -18.82 -9.18
N PHE A 315 -13.05 -20.01 -9.73
CA PHE A 315 -12.10 -21.11 -9.62
C PHE A 315 -11.72 -21.62 -11.00
N VAL A 316 -10.42 -21.67 -11.28
CA VAL A 316 -9.87 -22.02 -12.60
C VAL A 316 -8.78 -23.08 -12.43
N CYS A 317 -8.81 -24.08 -13.27
CA CYS A 317 -7.82 -25.16 -13.32
C CYS A 317 -7.74 -25.72 -14.75
N SER A 318 -6.90 -26.73 -14.97
CA SER A 318 -6.76 -27.42 -16.27
C SER A 318 -8.08 -28.06 -16.78
N GLN A 319 -9.08 -28.27 -15.90
CA GLN A 319 -10.40 -28.85 -16.22
C GLN A 319 -11.42 -27.81 -16.67
N GLY A 320 -11.11 -26.50 -16.56
CA GLY A 320 -11.96 -25.40 -16.99
C GLY A 320 -12.19 -24.28 -15.98
N TYR A 321 -13.30 -23.60 -16.16
CA TYR A 321 -13.70 -22.41 -15.40
C TYR A 321 -14.93 -22.72 -14.56
N TYR A 322 -14.93 -22.30 -13.32
CA TYR A 322 -16.03 -22.56 -12.37
C TYR A 322 -16.33 -21.29 -11.57
N LEU A 323 -17.61 -21.08 -11.28
CA LEU A 323 -18.06 -20.09 -10.31
C LEU A 323 -18.50 -20.82 -9.06
N LEU A 324 -17.93 -20.45 -7.93
CA LEU A 324 -18.29 -20.95 -6.62
C LEU A 324 -19.10 -19.90 -5.89
N THR A 325 -20.34 -20.20 -5.50
CA THR A 325 -21.18 -19.31 -4.71
C THR A 325 -21.47 -19.97 -3.37
N LEU A 326 -21.10 -19.35 -2.27
CA LEU A 326 -21.30 -19.89 -0.93
C LEU A 326 -22.80 -19.91 -0.58
N ASP A 327 -23.38 -21.11 -0.46
CA ASP A 327 -24.79 -21.26 -0.13
C ASP A 327 -25.05 -21.28 1.39
N LYS A 328 -24.05 -21.66 2.19
CA LYS A 328 -24.15 -21.79 3.65
C LYS A 328 -23.33 -20.69 4.35
N LEU A 329 -23.83 -19.46 4.35
CA LEU A 329 -23.12 -18.33 4.99
C LEU A 329 -22.83 -18.55 6.48
N ASP A 330 -23.71 -19.27 7.19
CA ASP A 330 -23.54 -19.54 8.63
C ASP A 330 -22.30 -20.39 8.96
N ILE A 331 -21.74 -21.10 8.00
CA ILE A 331 -20.53 -21.92 8.20
C ILE A 331 -19.34 -21.07 8.68
N MET A 332 -19.22 -19.83 8.24
CA MET A 332 -18.18 -18.93 8.70
C MET A 332 -18.36 -18.54 10.16
N THR A 333 -19.60 -18.46 10.65
CA THR A 333 -19.89 -18.21 12.07
C THR A 333 -19.51 -19.41 12.94
N GLU A 334 -19.72 -20.64 12.43
CA GLU A 334 -19.31 -21.87 13.14
C GLU A 334 -17.78 -22.01 13.21
N LEU A 335 -17.07 -21.65 12.13
CA LEU A 335 -15.61 -21.80 12.04
C LEU A 335 -14.84 -20.69 12.77
N GLU A 336 -15.34 -19.47 12.73
CA GLU A 336 -14.69 -18.27 13.26
C GLU A 336 -15.67 -17.49 14.14
N PRO A 337 -16.15 -18.08 15.26
CA PRO A 337 -17.20 -17.49 16.09
C PRO A 337 -16.76 -16.18 16.77
N ASP A 338 -15.46 -16.04 17.05
CA ASP A 338 -14.88 -14.89 17.74
C ASP A 338 -14.60 -13.70 16.79
N ARG A 339 -14.75 -13.89 15.47
CA ARG A 339 -14.56 -12.84 14.48
C ARG A 339 -15.85 -12.04 14.27
N ALA A 340 -15.69 -10.75 13.94
CA ALA A 340 -16.82 -9.92 13.55
C ALA A 340 -17.46 -10.39 12.24
N GLN A 341 -18.74 -10.08 12.03
CA GLN A 341 -19.45 -10.41 10.79
C GLN A 341 -18.78 -9.79 9.56
N SER A 342 -18.31 -8.53 9.68
CA SER A 342 -17.58 -7.84 8.61
C SER A 342 -16.33 -8.61 8.13
N TRP A 343 -15.62 -9.29 9.05
CA TRP A 343 -14.48 -10.13 8.70
C TRP A 343 -14.92 -11.44 8.05
N ARG A 344 -16.00 -12.06 8.56
CA ARG A 344 -16.52 -13.34 8.03
C ARG A 344 -17.10 -13.20 6.62
N ASP A 345 -17.62 -12.02 6.28
CA ASP A 345 -18.22 -11.72 4.98
C ASP A 345 -17.20 -11.30 3.91
N LEU A 346 -15.91 -11.25 4.24
CA LEU A 346 -14.87 -11.00 3.24
C LEU A 346 -14.66 -12.23 2.35
N ASP A 347 -14.73 -12.07 1.04
CA ASP A 347 -14.40 -13.14 0.08
C ASP A 347 -13.01 -13.72 0.32
N VAL A 348 -12.05 -12.89 0.73
CA VAL A 348 -10.71 -13.31 1.12
C VAL A 348 -10.73 -14.22 2.34
N SER A 349 -11.54 -13.91 3.36
CA SER A 349 -11.69 -14.76 4.56
C SER A 349 -12.34 -16.09 4.21
N ILE A 350 -13.39 -16.05 3.39
CA ILE A 350 -14.09 -17.23 2.89
C ILE A 350 -13.13 -18.10 2.07
N LEU A 351 -12.39 -17.53 1.14
CA LEU A 351 -11.39 -18.25 0.36
C LEU A 351 -10.37 -18.94 1.26
N HIS A 352 -9.75 -18.21 2.18
CA HIS A 352 -8.70 -18.77 3.05
C HIS A 352 -9.26 -19.86 3.96
N LYS A 353 -10.38 -19.62 4.66
CA LYS A 353 -10.92 -20.54 5.68
C LYS A 353 -11.64 -21.74 5.08
N LEU A 354 -12.45 -21.54 4.04
CA LEU A 354 -13.23 -22.64 3.46
C LEU A 354 -12.47 -23.35 2.36
N LEU A 355 -11.98 -22.63 1.34
CA LEU A 355 -11.38 -23.27 0.19
C LEU A 355 -9.95 -23.75 0.49
N LEU A 356 -9.07 -22.88 0.99
CA LEU A 356 -7.67 -23.27 1.19
C LEU A 356 -7.49 -24.16 2.44
N GLU A 357 -7.99 -23.74 3.61
CA GLU A 357 -7.75 -24.48 4.86
C GLU A 357 -8.65 -25.70 5.00
N LYS A 358 -9.99 -25.56 4.87
CA LYS A 358 -10.94 -26.64 5.14
C LYS A 358 -11.05 -27.65 3.99
N ILE A 359 -11.22 -27.17 2.75
CA ILE A 359 -11.43 -28.02 1.56
C ILE A 359 -10.09 -28.57 1.06
N MET A 360 -9.12 -27.68 0.73
CA MET A 360 -7.82 -28.09 0.21
C MET A 360 -6.83 -28.52 1.29
N LYS A 361 -7.11 -28.30 2.57
CA LYS A 361 -6.27 -28.69 3.72
C LYS A 361 -4.86 -28.07 3.71
N ILE A 362 -4.71 -26.89 3.12
CA ILE A 362 -3.45 -26.16 3.15
C ILE A 362 -3.24 -25.61 4.56
N ASP A 363 -2.08 -25.91 5.16
CA ASP A 363 -1.71 -25.36 6.47
C ASP A 363 -1.67 -23.82 6.42
N PRO A 364 -2.35 -23.10 7.32
CA PRO A 364 -2.30 -21.65 7.40
C PRO A 364 -0.86 -21.08 7.44
N LYS A 365 0.09 -21.79 8.06
CA LYS A 365 1.50 -21.40 8.08
C LYS A 365 2.14 -21.42 6.69
N LYS A 366 1.74 -22.34 5.82
CA LYS A 366 2.23 -22.36 4.43
C LYS A 366 1.72 -21.14 3.66
N ILE A 367 0.46 -20.74 3.91
CA ILE A 367 -0.13 -19.53 3.33
C ILE A 367 0.64 -18.29 3.81
N ASP A 368 0.88 -18.19 5.11
CA ASP A 368 1.63 -17.07 5.72
C ASP A 368 3.07 -16.98 5.22
N ASN A 369 3.72 -18.12 4.98
CA ASN A 369 5.08 -18.22 4.46
C ASN A 369 5.18 -18.12 2.93
N LEU A 370 4.06 -17.98 2.22
CA LEU A 370 3.98 -17.97 0.74
C LEU A 370 4.47 -19.28 0.10
N GLU A 371 4.29 -20.42 0.78
CA GLU A 371 4.67 -21.73 0.27
C GLU A 371 3.57 -22.24 -0.68
N ASN A 372 3.92 -22.48 -1.95
CA ASN A 372 2.99 -22.93 -2.99
C ASN A 372 1.79 -22.00 -3.27
N ILE A 373 1.89 -20.71 -2.89
CA ILE A 373 0.90 -19.69 -3.19
C ILE A 373 1.55 -18.43 -3.76
N LYS A 374 0.97 -17.89 -4.83
CA LYS A 374 1.33 -16.58 -5.40
C LYS A 374 0.11 -15.66 -5.36
N TYR A 375 0.37 -14.39 -5.05
CA TYR A 375 -0.62 -13.32 -5.09
C TYR A 375 -0.46 -12.55 -6.40
N LEU A 376 -1.52 -12.51 -7.21
CA LEU A 376 -1.52 -11.91 -8.53
C LEU A 376 -2.51 -10.74 -8.57
N ARG A 377 -2.06 -9.57 -9.04
CA ARG A 377 -2.94 -8.46 -9.40
C ARG A 377 -3.59 -8.75 -10.75
N GLU A 378 -2.75 -9.09 -11.73
CA GLU A 378 -3.19 -9.47 -13.07
C GLU A 378 -3.32 -10.99 -13.12
N PRO A 379 -4.50 -11.53 -13.46
CA PRO A 379 -4.73 -12.97 -13.41
C PRO A 379 -4.11 -13.73 -14.60
N ASP A 380 -3.62 -13.05 -15.64
CA ASP A 380 -3.14 -13.67 -16.88
C ASP A 380 -2.06 -14.74 -16.64
N LEU A 381 -1.06 -14.41 -15.81
CA LEU A 381 -0.02 -15.38 -15.43
C LEU A 381 -0.61 -16.62 -14.73
N GLY A 382 -1.67 -16.45 -13.96
CA GLY A 382 -2.38 -17.54 -13.31
C GLY A 382 -3.16 -18.40 -14.31
N TYR A 383 -3.83 -17.76 -15.26
CA TYR A 383 -4.54 -18.46 -16.34
C TYR A 383 -3.60 -19.31 -17.21
N ASP A 384 -2.40 -18.80 -17.49
CA ASP A 384 -1.39 -19.55 -18.27
C ASP A 384 -0.83 -20.72 -17.45
N GLU A 385 -0.49 -20.51 -16.19
CA GLU A 385 0.02 -21.55 -15.28
C GLU A 385 -0.95 -22.75 -15.16
N VAL A 386 -2.25 -22.48 -14.93
CA VAL A 386 -3.24 -23.57 -14.77
C VAL A 386 -3.54 -24.33 -16.06
N LYS A 387 -3.24 -23.77 -17.24
CA LYS A 387 -3.34 -24.50 -18.51
C LYS A 387 -2.20 -25.50 -18.69
N GLU A 388 -1.02 -25.17 -18.17
CA GLU A 388 0.20 -25.96 -18.32
C GLU A 388 0.35 -26.99 -17.20
N SER A 389 -0.25 -26.78 -16.02
CA SER A 389 -0.08 -27.61 -14.82
C SER A 389 -1.41 -28.12 -14.28
N GLN A 390 -1.53 -29.45 -14.12
CA GLN A 390 -2.69 -30.08 -13.47
C GLN A 390 -2.70 -29.93 -11.95
N SER A 391 -1.58 -29.53 -11.34
CA SER A 391 -1.42 -29.30 -9.90
C SER A 391 -1.52 -27.82 -9.53
N SER A 392 -2.00 -26.98 -10.44
CA SER A 392 -2.18 -25.54 -10.21
C SER A 392 -3.65 -25.14 -10.27
N PHE A 393 -4.04 -24.27 -9.33
CA PHE A 393 -5.41 -23.78 -9.15
C PHE A 393 -5.40 -22.27 -8.97
N LEU A 394 -6.21 -21.57 -9.74
CA LEU A 394 -6.33 -20.12 -9.67
C LEU A 394 -7.69 -19.72 -9.10
N PHE A 395 -7.67 -18.92 -8.03
CA PHE A 395 -8.85 -18.31 -7.45
C PHE A 395 -8.93 -16.84 -7.83
N ILE A 396 -10.04 -16.48 -8.48
CA ILE A 396 -10.34 -15.11 -8.93
C ILE A 396 -11.31 -14.49 -7.93
N LEU A 397 -10.95 -13.33 -7.40
CA LEU A 397 -11.75 -12.58 -6.43
C LEU A 397 -12.19 -11.25 -7.02
N ASN A 398 -13.34 -10.77 -6.57
CA ASN A 398 -13.71 -9.37 -6.71
C ASN A 398 -12.84 -8.48 -5.80
N PRO A 399 -12.65 -7.19 -6.14
CA PRO A 399 -11.92 -6.28 -5.29
C PRO A 399 -12.65 -6.07 -3.96
N THR A 400 -11.89 -5.99 -2.87
CA THR A 400 -12.43 -5.54 -1.58
C THR A 400 -12.89 -4.10 -1.70
N ARG A 401 -14.07 -3.79 -1.18
CA ARG A 401 -14.62 -2.43 -1.18
C ARG A 401 -14.16 -1.65 0.04
N ILE A 402 -14.14 -0.32 -0.07
CA ILE A 402 -13.71 0.54 1.03
C ILE A 402 -14.61 0.39 2.27
N GLU A 403 -15.90 0.15 2.08
CA GLU A 403 -16.85 -0.09 3.18
C GLU A 403 -16.46 -1.36 3.96
N GLN A 404 -16.04 -2.42 3.27
CA GLN A 404 -15.58 -3.65 3.93
C GLN A 404 -14.29 -3.42 4.74
N VAL A 405 -13.40 -2.56 4.28
CA VAL A 405 -12.20 -2.17 5.02
C VAL A 405 -12.57 -1.38 6.27
N THR A 406 -13.47 -0.39 6.14
CA THR A 406 -13.92 0.42 7.28
C THR A 406 -14.68 -0.42 8.29
N ASP A 407 -15.63 -1.25 7.86
CA ASP A 407 -16.42 -2.13 8.74
C ASP A 407 -15.55 -3.11 9.54
N CYS A 408 -14.50 -3.66 8.92
CA CYS A 408 -13.54 -4.51 9.61
C CYS A 408 -12.70 -3.74 10.63
N THR A 409 -12.19 -2.57 10.26
CA THR A 409 -11.36 -1.77 11.17
C THR A 409 -12.16 -1.20 12.33
N ASP A 410 -13.40 -0.77 12.11
CA ASP A 410 -14.30 -0.27 13.14
C ASP A 410 -14.72 -1.38 14.13
N ALA A 411 -14.80 -2.63 13.65
CA ALA A 411 -14.97 -3.81 14.50
C ALA A 411 -13.68 -4.24 15.25
N GLY A 412 -12.56 -3.55 15.07
CA GLY A 412 -11.26 -3.90 15.65
C GLY A 412 -10.59 -5.09 15.00
N GLU A 413 -11.07 -5.51 13.81
CA GLU A 413 -10.55 -6.66 13.09
C GLU A 413 -9.36 -6.30 12.18
N LYS A 414 -8.52 -7.30 11.97
CA LYS A 414 -7.47 -7.23 10.94
C LYS A 414 -7.81 -8.23 9.85
N MET A 415 -7.88 -7.74 8.64
CA MET A 415 -8.15 -8.54 7.45
C MET A 415 -7.02 -9.54 7.18
N PRO A 416 -7.28 -10.65 6.48
CA PRO A 416 -6.24 -11.54 5.98
C PRO A 416 -5.21 -10.79 5.12
N GLN A 417 -4.01 -11.34 5.00
CA GLN A 417 -2.96 -10.74 4.16
C GLN A 417 -3.40 -10.59 2.71
N LYS A 418 -2.96 -9.50 2.08
CA LYS A 418 -3.27 -9.21 0.68
C LYS A 418 -4.78 -9.17 0.39
N SER A 419 -5.55 -8.66 1.35
CA SER A 419 -6.97 -8.38 1.16
C SER A 419 -7.21 -7.17 0.28
N THR A 420 -6.27 -6.23 0.26
CA THR A 420 -6.37 -4.97 -0.49
C THR A 420 -5.12 -4.73 -1.33
N ASP A 421 -5.28 -4.18 -2.52
CA ASP A 421 -4.20 -3.60 -3.32
C ASP A 421 -4.62 -2.20 -3.77
N PHE A 422 -4.39 -1.20 -2.93
CA PHE A 422 -4.66 0.20 -3.26
C PHE A 422 -3.81 0.65 -4.44
N TYR A 423 -4.48 1.06 -5.51
CA TYR A 423 -3.89 1.42 -6.78
C TYR A 423 -4.19 2.88 -7.18
N PRO A 424 -3.26 3.56 -7.87
CA PRO A 424 -1.84 3.20 -8.04
C PRO A 424 -1.04 3.35 -6.73
N LYS A 425 0.20 2.82 -6.70
CA LYS A 425 1.05 3.00 -5.52
C LYS A 425 1.49 4.45 -5.39
N VAL A 426 1.75 4.89 -4.15
CA VAL A 426 2.31 6.22 -3.87
C VAL A 426 3.80 6.20 -4.18
N ILE A 427 4.21 6.97 -5.19
CA ILE A 427 5.59 6.99 -5.69
C ILE A 427 6.54 7.65 -4.68
N THR A 428 7.79 7.19 -4.67
CA THR A 428 8.88 7.73 -3.84
C THR A 428 9.73 8.71 -4.64
N GLY A 429 10.10 9.86 -4.02
CA GLY A 429 11.01 10.85 -4.59
C GLY A 429 10.42 12.25 -4.75
N PHE A 430 9.11 12.45 -4.56
CA PHE A 430 8.50 13.79 -4.66
C PHE A 430 8.73 14.65 -3.42
N ALA A 431 8.79 14.05 -2.24
CA ALA A 431 9.07 14.70 -0.97
C ALA A 431 9.77 13.72 -0.02
N MET A 432 10.63 14.23 0.84
CA MET A 432 11.35 13.48 1.88
C MET A 432 11.29 14.30 3.16
N LEU A 433 11.00 13.65 4.29
CA LEU A 433 10.83 14.31 5.58
C LEU A 433 12.05 14.04 6.48
N PRO A 434 12.87 15.07 6.79
CA PRO A 434 13.87 14.98 7.85
C PRO A 434 13.21 14.75 9.22
N VAL A 435 13.82 13.88 10.05
CA VAL A 435 13.25 13.50 11.35
C VAL A 435 14.27 13.54 12.48
N GLN A 436 15.24 14.42 12.36
CA GLN A 436 16.21 14.72 13.38
C GLN A 436 15.53 15.30 14.63
N GLU A 437 16.19 15.23 15.77
CA GLU A 437 15.71 15.82 17.02
C GLU A 437 15.58 17.34 16.94
N THR A 438 16.51 17.97 16.19
CA THR A 438 16.58 19.41 15.98
C THR A 438 15.56 19.92 14.95
N GLU A 439 14.97 19.01 14.17
CA GLU A 439 13.88 19.34 13.26
C GLU A 439 12.60 19.58 14.05
N THR A 440 11.95 20.72 13.83
CA THR A 440 10.69 21.06 14.51
C THR A 440 9.58 21.33 13.49
N LEU A 441 8.39 20.78 13.74
CA LEU A 441 7.21 20.88 12.88
C LEU A 441 6.07 21.63 13.55
#